data_2e9f3f1bf824c1a9af901971b302a08a
#
_entry.id   2e9f3f1bf824c1a9af901971b302a08a
#
_cell.length_a   1.000
_cell.length_b   1.000
_cell.length_c   1.000
_cell.angle_alpha   90.00
_cell.angle_beta   90.00
_cell.angle_gamma   90.00
#
_symmetry.space_group_name_H-M   'P 1'
#
loop_
_entity.id
_entity.type
_entity.pdbx_description
1 polymer ?
#
loop_
_entity_poly.entity_id
_entity_poly.type
_entity_poly.pdbx_seq_one_letter_code
_entity_poly.pdbx_strand_id
1 'polypeptide(L)'
;MATTYATGKRKTAVAKVWVKPGSGKITENGMDLNSWLGGHEAIKLKVVQPLLVTKQETSMDITATTLGGGYSAQAEALRMAFLEL
;
A
#
# COMPACT_ATOMS: atom_id res chain seq x y z
N MET A 1 20.58 -1.45 -4.57
CA MET A 1 19.94 -1.69 -3.28
C MET A 1 18.81 -2.68 -3.44
N ALA A 2 18.62 -3.55 -2.46
CA ALA A 2 17.63 -4.61 -2.56
C ALA A 2 16.20 -4.06 -2.46
N THR A 3 15.28 -4.69 -3.19
CA THR A 3 13.86 -4.39 -3.07
C THR A 3 13.31 -5.07 -1.82
N THR A 4 12.59 -4.32 -1.00
CA THR A 4 11.90 -4.86 0.16
C THR A 4 10.51 -5.33 -0.26
N TYR A 5 10.10 -6.47 0.28
CA TYR A 5 8.82 -7.07 -0.05
C TYR A 5 8.03 -7.35 1.24
N ALA A 6 6.74 -7.08 1.22
CA ALA A 6 5.86 -7.36 2.34
C ALA A 6 4.49 -7.83 1.84
N THR A 7 3.79 -8.57 2.69
CA THR A 7 2.43 -9.02 2.39
C THR A 7 1.50 -8.67 3.54
N GLY A 8 0.23 -8.48 3.22
CA GLY A 8 -0.83 -8.29 4.20
C GLY A 8 -2.06 -9.07 3.77
N LYS A 9 -2.84 -9.51 4.74
CA LYS A 9 -4.06 -10.28 4.47
C LYS A 9 -5.20 -9.80 5.36
N ARG A 10 -6.40 -9.75 4.78
CA ARG A 10 -7.61 -9.44 5.54
C ARG A 10 -8.76 -10.21 4.93
N LYS A 11 -9.34 -11.15 5.66
CA LYS A 11 -10.38 -12.06 5.15
C LYS A 11 -9.82 -12.79 3.93
N THR A 12 -10.44 -12.66 2.76
CA THR A 12 -9.95 -13.28 1.51
C THR A 12 -9.07 -12.36 0.70
N ALA A 13 -8.84 -11.12 1.16
CA ALA A 13 -7.99 -10.18 0.44
C ALA A 13 -6.52 -10.39 0.80
N VAL A 14 -5.66 -10.31 -0.21
CA VAL A 14 -4.22 -10.42 -0.06
C VAL A 14 -3.59 -9.21 -0.74
N ALA A 15 -2.69 -8.52 -0.03
CA ALA A 15 -1.91 -7.42 -0.58
C ALA A 15 -0.44 -7.81 -0.63
N LYS A 16 0.20 -7.52 -1.75
CA LYS A 16 1.63 -7.73 -1.95
C LYS A 16 2.25 -6.39 -2.27
N VAL A 17 3.32 -6.03 -1.58
CA VAL A 17 3.93 -4.71 -1.69
C VAL A 17 5.43 -4.85 -1.91
N TRP A 18 5.95 -4.15 -2.91
CA TRP A 18 7.38 -4.08 -3.20
C TRP A 18 7.83 -2.64 -3.03
N VAL A 19 8.95 -2.44 -2.34
CA VAL A 19 9.52 -1.12 -2.07
C VAL A 19 10.93 -1.07 -2.59
N LYS A 20 11.27 -0.01 -3.32
CA LYS A 20 12.61 0.24 -3.81
C LYS A 20 12.92 1.74 -3.69
N PRO A 21 14.20 2.15 -3.68
CA PRO A 21 14.53 3.57 -3.67
C PRO A 21 13.95 4.28 -4.89
N GLY A 22 13.41 5.46 -4.68
CA GLY A 22 12.78 6.23 -5.75
C GLY A 22 12.36 7.61 -5.31
N SER A 23 11.30 8.12 -5.92
CA SER A 23 10.85 9.50 -5.73
C SER A 23 9.58 9.65 -4.88
N GLY A 24 9.12 8.59 -4.27
CA GLY A 24 7.93 8.64 -3.43
C GLY A 24 6.63 8.30 -4.16
N LYS A 25 6.71 7.60 -5.27
CA LYS A 25 5.54 7.21 -6.03
C LYS A 25 4.95 5.93 -5.49
N ILE A 26 3.63 5.91 -5.25
CA ILE A 26 2.92 4.73 -4.76
C ILE A 26 1.88 4.33 -5.81
N THR A 27 1.97 3.09 -6.31
CA THR A 27 1.01 2.55 -7.27
C THR A 27 0.31 1.33 -6.68
N GLU A 28 -0.97 1.19 -7.00
CA GLU A 28 -1.81 0.07 -6.56
C GLU A 28 -2.51 -0.50 -7.78
N ASN A 29 -2.22 -1.78 -8.09
CA ASN A 29 -2.80 -2.47 -9.25
C ASN A 29 -2.63 -1.67 -10.55
N GLY A 30 -1.46 -1.03 -10.71
CA GLY A 30 -1.16 -0.23 -11.89
C GLY A 30 -1.73 1.18 -11.88
N MET A 31 -2.42 1.57 -10.82
CA MET A 31 -2.99 2.91 -10.68
C MET A 31 -2.26 3.68 -9.59
N ASP A 32 -2.27 5.01 -9.69
CA ASP A 32 -1.83 5.82 -8.58
C ASP A 32 -2.69 5.51 -7.34
N LEU A 33 -2.07 5.46 -6.16
CA LEU A 33 -2.80 5.11 -4.93
C LEU A 33 -3.98 6.05 -4.68
N ASN A 34 -3.82 7.34 -4.93
CA ASN A 34 -4.90 8.30 -4.74
C ASN A 34 -6.08 7.99 -5.67
N SER A 35 -5.78 7.60 -6.92
CA SER A 35 -6.83 7.22 -7.88
C SER A 35 -7.52 5.93 -7.45
N TRP A 36 -6.76 4.95 -6.97
CA TRP A 36 -7.33 3.69 -6.51
C TRP A 36 -8.25 3.90 -5.31
N LEU A 37 -7.87 4.80 -4.38
CA LEU A 37 -8.69 5.10 -3.20
C LEU A 37 -9.90 5.96 -3.52
N GLY A 38 -9.89 6.68 -4.65
CA GLY A 38 -11.09 7.31 -5.20
C GLY A 38 -11.79 8.32 -4.32
N GLY A 39 -11.07 9.09 -3.53
CA GLY A 39 -11.68 10.10 -2.67
C GLY A 39 -12.14 9.60 -1.30
N HIS A 40 -11.88 8.34 -0.97
CA HIS A 40 -12.18 7.79 0.36
C HIS A 40 -11.09 8.24 1.35
N GLU A 41 -11.18 9.49 1.80
CA GLU A 41 -10.12 10.11 2.60
C GLU A 41 -9.85 9.37 3.91
N ALA A 42 -10.88 8.89 4.59
CA ALA A 42 -10.69 8.18 5.86
C ALA A 42 -9.90 6.88 5.64
N ILE A 43 -10.22 6.15 4.58
CA ILE A 43 -9.51 4.91 4.24
C ILE A 43 -8.08 5.23 3.82
N LYS A 44 -7.90 6.29 3.02
CA LYS A 44 -6.58 6.73 2.58
C LYS A 44 -5.66 7.00 3.78
N LEU A 45 -6.13 7.73 4.77
CA LEU A 45 -5.34 8.02 5.96
C LEU A 45 -4.90 6.74 6.66
N LYS A 46 -5.81 5.78 6.82
CA LYS A 46 -5.48 4.52 7.47
C LYS A 46 -4.44 3.72 6.69
N VAL A 47 -4.55 3.72 5.37
CA VAL A 47 -3.64 2.95 4.52
C VAL A 47 -2.24 3.56 4.52
N VAL A 48 -2.12 4.88 4.41
CA VAL A 48 -0.81 5.53 4.29
C VAL A 48 -0.17 5.86 5.63
N GLN A 49 -0.92 5.79 6.72
CA GLN A 49 -0.40 6.14 8.05
C GLN A 49 0.89 5.40 8.41
N PRO A 50 1.02 4.09 8.19
CA PRO A 50 2.27 3.40 8.49
C PRO A 50 3.47 3.97 7.74
N LEU A 51 3.28 4.42 6.51
CA LEU A 51 4.35 5.01 5.71
C LEU A 51 4.74 6.40 6.24
N LEU A 52 3.75 7.18 6.68
CA LEU A 52 4.01 8.49 7.27
C LEU A 52 4.85 8.37 8.53
N VAL A 53 4.55 7.38 9.36
CA VAL A 53 5.29 7.16 10.61
C VAL A 53 6.75 6.80 10.32
N THR A 54 7.00 5.99 9.29
CA THR A 54 8.35 5.58 8.92
C THR A 54 9.04 6.55 7.98
N LYS A 55 8.32 7.54 7.46
CA LYS A 55 8.83 8.56 6.53
C LYS A 55 9.39 7.95 5.24
N GLN A 56 8.85 6.83 4.82
CA GLN A 56 9.33 6.16 3.61
C GLN A 56 8.67 6.69 2.34
N GLU A 57 7.55 7.37 2.44
CA GLU A 57 6.76 7.79 1.29
C GLU A 57 7.44 8.81 0.39
N THR A 58 8.45 9.53 0.92
CA THR A 58 9.10 10.62 0.17
C THR A 58 10.35 10.18 -0.58
N SER A 59 10.89 9.00 -0.25
CA SER A 59 12.16 8.57 -0.83
C SER A 59 12.10 7.17 -1.43
N MET A 60 10.94 6.54 -1.42
CA MET A 60 10.79 5.16 -1.91
C MET A 60 9.64 5.08 -2.90
N ASP A 61 9.83 4.29 -3.94
CA ASP A 61 8.76 3.92 -4.84
C ASP A 61 8.13 2.63 -4.33
N ILE A 62 6.81 2.61 -4.24
CA ILE A 62 6.08 1.47 -3.71
C ILE A 62 5.13 0.97 -4.78
N THR A 63 5.23 -0.31 -5.09
CA THR A 63 4.32 -0.99 -6.02
C THR A 63 3.52 -2.00 -5.22
N ALA A 64 2.22 -1.93 -5.30
CA ALA A 64 1.33 -2.82 -4.56
C ALA A 64 0.34 -3.49 -5.50
N THR A 65 -0.03 -4.72 -5.17
CA THR A 65 -1.13 -5.42 -5.82
C THR A 65 -2.04 -6.00 -4.76
N THR A 66 -3.33 -5.95 -5.00
CA THR A 66 -4.33 -6.56 -4.10
C THR A 66 -5.21 -7.49 -4.91
N LEU A 67 -5.66 -8.56 -4.26
CA LEU A 67 -6.47 -9.59 -4.90
C LEU A 67 -7.43 -10.18 -3.88
N GLY A 68 -8.64 -10.47 -4.33
CA GLY A 68 -9.66 -11.11 -3.50
C GLY A 68 -10.37 -10.13 -2.58
N GLY A 69 -11.48 -10.58 -1.98
CA GLY A 69 -12.28 -9.76 -1.09
C GLY A 69 -12.90 -8.56 -1.79
N GLY A 70 -13.46 -7.65 -1.00
CA GLY A 70 -13.97 -6.40 -1.51
C GLY A 70 -12.97 -5.27 -1.32
N TYR A 71 -13.33 -4.09 -1.81
CA TYR A 71 -12.46 -2.91 -1.73
C TYR A 71 -11.99 -2.63 -0.30
N SER A 72 -12.89 -2.69 0.66
CA SER A 72 -12.56 -2.40 2.06
C SER A 72 -11.54 -3.41 2.62
N ALA A 73 -11.74 -4.70 2.33
CA ALA A 73 -10.81 -5.74 2.76
C ALA A 73 -9.46 -5.60 2.09
N GLN A 74 -9.43 -5.22 0.82
CA GLN A 74 -8.18 -4.95 0.10
C GLN A 74 -7.43 -3.78 0.72
N ALA A 75 -8.14 -2.71 1.08
CA ALA A 75 -7.51 -1.55 1.72
C ALA A 75 -6.89 -1.93 3.06
N GLU A 76 -7.58 -2.74 3.86
CA GLU A 76 -7.04 -3.20 5.14
C GLU A 76 -5.85 -4.12 4.95
N ALA A 77 -5.88 -5.02 3.96
CA ALA A 77 -4.76 -5.88 3.65
C ALA A 77 -3.53 -5.05 3.23
N LEU A 78 -3.75 -4.01 2.44
CA LEU A 78 -2.69 -3.10 2.01
C LEU A 78 -2.07 -2.38 3.21
N ARG A 79 -2.90 -1.90 4.13
CA ARG A 79 -2.41 -1.28 5.36
C ARG A 79 -1.53 -2.24 6.16
N MET A 80 -1.96 -3.48 6.29
CA MET A 80 -1.18 -4.49 7.01
C MET A 80 0.15 -4.77 6.33
N ALA A 81 0.17 -4.82 5.00
CA ALA A 81 1.41 -4.98 4.26
C ALA A 81 2.36 -3.80 4.49
N PHE A 82 1.84 -2.58 4.51
CA PHE A 82 2.66 -1.41 4.79
C PHE A 82 3.25 -1.45 6.20
N LEU A 83 2.52 -2.00 7.16
CA LEU A 83 3.01 -2.14 8.54
C LEU A 83 4.20 -3.10 8.62
N GLU A 84 4.29 -4.06 7.69
CA GLU A 84 5.39 -5.01 7.66
C GLU A 84 6.66 -4.44 7.01
N LEU A 85 6.59 -3.28 6.39
CA LEU A 85 7.75 -2.65 5.81
C LEU A 85 8.63 -2.04 6.89
#